data_72bb5998876996263fe4730d98e6ef74
#
_entry.id   72bb5998876996263fe4730d98e6ef74
#
_cell.length_a   1.000
_cell.length_b   1.000
_cell.length_c   1.000
_cell.angle_alpha   90.00
_cell.angle_beta   90.00
_cell.angle_gamma   90.00
#
_symmetry.space_group_name_H-M   'P 1'
#
loop_
_entity.id
_entity.type
_entity.pdbx_description
1 polymer ?
#
loop_
_entity_poly.entity_id
_entity_poly.type
_entity_poly.pdbx_seq_one_letter_code
_entity_poly.pdbx_strand_id
1 'polypeptide(L)'
;MTQFTCDLSEEPIPFTHFWEHTVGSDHAPMALRADWQQQLRRAHEELGFQHVRFHGILSDQMGTLICQSEKFIFSFFNTDQILDFLLSTGMKPFIELSFMPETLASGSKTVFRYQGNVTPPTDYRDWEMLILKLAKHWVKQYGVSEVSQWYFEVWNEPNLHHFWTGTQEDYFKLYHHTVEAIKRVDASLRVGGPATAQNAWIEEWLSFCEANSLPADFVTTHYYPTDAFGEIGADTETQLANAPKDVMQQRARESRKQARGKPLYYTEWNVSSNPRHDTHDLPSAAAYATRIIMGVHGLVDGYSFWTFSDIFEENYFPSVPFHGGFGLLNIHGIAKPVYRAFQLLHRLGDQLFPVVGEHETVAAWGVRKEYAFTLLLVNQAMPRHSIYTELVELTLAKASEPLAVFVERIDDDHANPQKRWVELGKPDYLSAYEVESLKASSELVKEPLEWKYEQGNVYLKLSMPPQSVAAITLELAMADVLSDVSEEKAK
;
A
#
# COMPACT_ATOMS: atom_id res chain seq x y z
N MET A 1 -10.42 14.12 -29.39
CA MET A 1 -9.47 15.00 -28.71
C MET A 1 -9.98 15.14 -27.30
N THR A 2 -9.21 14.73 -26.32
CA THR A 2 -9.61 14.63 -24.92
C THR A 2 -9.27 15.94 -24.22
N GLN A 3 -10.25 16.58 -23.57
CA GLN A 3 -10.07 17.90 -22.95
C GLN A 3 -10.37 17.82 -21.47
N PHE A 4 -9.49 18.42 -20.65
CA PHE A 4 -9.70 18.61 -19.22
C PHE A 4 -9.45 20.07 -18.84
N THR A 5 -10.26 20.57 -17.91
CA THR A 5 -10.13 21.93 -17.38
C THR A 5 -10.08 21.89 -15.86
N CYS A 6 -9.10 22.57 -15.28
CA CYS A 6 -8.99 22.84 -13.85
C CYS A 6 -9.09 24.35 -13.63
N ASP A 7 -10.04 24.83 -12.86
CA ASP A 7 -10.20 26.25 -12.53
C ASP A 7 -9.64 26.52 -11.13
N LEU A 8 -8.62 27.36 -11.03
CA LEU A 8 -7.94 27.68 -9.76
C LEU A 8 -8.74 28.67 -8.88
N SER A 9 -9.87 29.20 -9.37
CA SER A 9 -10.81 29.95 -8.53
C SER A 9 -11.82 29.07 -7.78
N GLU A 10 -11.88 27.77 -8.10
CA GLU A 10 -12.68 26.80 -7.35
C GLU A 10 -12.02 26.48 -6.01
N GLU A 11 -12.85 26.19 -4.99
CA GLU A 11 -12.35 25.84 -3.66
C GLU A 11 -11.74 24.40 -3.68
N PRO A 12 -10.46 24.23 -3.31
CA PRO A 12 -9.87 22.91 -3.24
C PRO A 12 -10.37 22.14 -2.03
N ILE A 13 -10.36 20.82 -2.11
CA ILE A 13 -10.60 19.94 -0.98
C ILE A 13 -9.28 19.46 -0.37
N PRO A 14 -9.22 19.23 0.96
CA PRO A 14 -8.04 18.64 1.59
C PRO A 14 -7.67 17.30 0.95
N PHE A 15 -6.42 17.13 0.61
CA PHE A 15 -5.89 15.92 0.01
C PHE A 15 -4.89 15.25 0.95
N THR A 16 -5.33 14.20 1.62
CA THR A 16 -4.49 13.44 2.55
C THR A 16 -3.74 12.34 1.81
N HIS A 17 -2.46 12.12 2.17
CA HIS A 17 -1.62 11.06 1.62
C HIS A 17 -1.85 9.73 2.37
N PHE A 18 -3.09 9.25 2.37
CA PHE A 18 -3.50 8.05 3.12
C PHE A 18 -2.76 6.77 2.68
N TRP A 19 -2.21 6.73 1.47
CA TRP A 19 -1.39 5.61 0.95
C TRP A 19 0.01 5.55 1.60
N GLU A 20 0.48 6.63 2.22
CA GLU A 20 1.74 6.66 2.96
C GLU A 20 1.60 6.09 4.38
N HIS A 21 0.37 5.89 4.84
CA HIS A 21 0.14 5.41 6.21
C HIS A 21 0.84 4.08 6.48
N THR A 22 0.71 3.11 5.58
CA THR A 22 1.28 1.77 5.76
C THR A 22 1.69 1.18 4.41
N VAL A 23 2.73 0.36 4.41
CA VAL A 23 3.10 -0.50 3.28
C VAL A 23 3.25 -1.94 3.74
N GLY A 24 2.89 -2.89 2.87
CA GLY A 24 3.01 -4.33 3.12
C GLY A 24 4.43 -4.85 2.89
N SER A 25 4.72 -5.96 3.52
CA SER A 25 5.92 -6.77 3.31
C SER A 25 5.58 -8.26 3.45
N ASP A 26 6.52 -9.14 3.15
CA ASP A 26 6.40 -10.59 3.31
C ASP A 26 6.19 -10.98 4.79
N HIS A 27 7.12 -11.64 5.42
CA HIS A 27 7.01 -12.06 6.81
C HIS A 27 8.18 -11.58 7.68
N ALA A 28 7.98 -11.59 8.99
CA ALA A 28 8.87 -11.00 9.98
C ALA A 28 10.36 -11.39 9.86
N PRO A 29 10.76 -12.65 9.61
CA PRO A 29 12.16 -13.00 9.44
C PRO A 29 12.87 -12.24 8.32
N MET A 30 12.17 -11.80 7.28
CA MET A 30 12.76 -10.98 6.21
C MET A 30 13.23 -9.61 6.73
N ALA A 31 12.55 -9.06 7.73
CA ALA A 31 12.91 -7.77 8.34
C ALA A 31 14.24 -7.81 9.13
N LEU A 32 14.77 -8.99 9.41
CA LEU A 32 16.11 -9.19 10.00
C LEU A 32 17.24 -9.12 8.96
N ARG A 33 16.92 -9.10 7.65
CA ARG A 33 17.91 -9.03 6.57
C ARG A 33 18.37 -7.60 6.32
N ALA A 34 19.65 -7.43 6.11
CA ALA A 34 20.26 -6.11 5.86
C ALA A 34 19.77 -5.47 4.55
N ASP A 35 19.57 -6.26 3.50
CA ASP A 35 19.06 -5.77 2.20
C ASP A 35 17.59 -5.33 2.29
N TRP A 36 16.73 -6.06 3.03
CA TRP A 36 15.37 -5.65 3.32
C TRP A 36 15.33 -4.31 4.07
N GLN A 37 16.17 -4.18 5.11
CA GLN A 37 16.28 -2.96 5.90
C GLN A 37 16.74 -1.76 5.06
N GLN A 38 17.70 -1.97 4.16
CA GLN A 38 18.16 -0.94 3.23
C GLN A 38 17.05 -0.51 2.27
N GLN A 39 16.31 -1.45 1.70
CA GLN A 39 15.21 -1.15 0.79
C GLN A 39 14.06 -0.46 1.49
N LEU A 40 13.69 -0.86 2.72
CA LEU A 40 12.63 -0.20 3.47
C LEU A 40 12.99 1.24 3.85
N ARG A 41 14.23 1.49 4.29
CA ARG A 41 14.69 2.86 4.58
C ARG A 41 14.55 3.75 3.34
N ARG A 42 14.97 3.26 2.18
CA ARG A 42 14.83 3.97 0.92
C ARG A 42 13.35 4.23 0.58
N ALA A 43 12.49 3.23 0.72
CA ALA A 43 11.06 3.37 0.45
C ALA A 43 10.40 4.39 1.41
N HIS A 44 10.79 4.39 2.67
CA HIS A 44 10.35 5.40 3.64
C HIS A 44 10.77 6.82 3.23
N GLU A 45 12.05 7.01 2.91
CA GLU A 45 12.62 8.32 2.56
C GLU A 45 12.07 8.88 1.23
N GLU A 46 11.86 8.03 0.22
CA GLU A 46 11.45 8.45 -1.12
C GLU A 46 9.93 8.44 -1.34
N LEU A 47 9.17 7.67 -0.58
CA LEU A 47 7.73 7.44 -0.77
C LEU A 47 6.87 7.83 0.43
N GLY A 48 7.48 8.22 1.56
CA GLY A 48 6.78 8.72 2.75
C GLY A 48 6.09 7.67 3.60
N PHE A 49 6.29 6.37 3.39
CA PHE A 49 5.64 5.32 4.19
C PHE A 49 5.95 5.45 5.68
N GLN A 50 4.91 5.48 6.52
CA GLN A 50 5.03 5.70 7.96
C GLN A 50 5.04 4.40 8.78
N HIS A 51 4.32 3.37 8.30
CA HIS A 51 4.25 2.07 8.96
C HIS A 51 4.60 0.96 7.96
N VAL A 52 5.04 -0.18 8.49
CA VAL A 52 5.18 -1.41 7.72
C VAL A 52 4.41 -2.54 8.40
N ARG A 53 3.68 -3.32 7.60
CA ARG A 53 2.95 -4.53 8.00
C ARG A 53 3.59 -5.76 7.37
N PHE A 54 3.74 -6.81 8.12
CA PHE A 54 4.25 -8.11 7.66
C PHE A 54 3.62 -9.25 8.45
N HIS A 55 3.58 -10.42 7.85
CA HIS A 55 3.08 -11.64 8.47
C HIS A 55 4.02 -12.18 9.55
N GLY A 56 3.49 -13.01 10.43
CA GLY A 56 4.26 -14.01 11.15
C GLY A 56 5.23 -13.49 12.22
N ILE A 57 4.91 -12.39 12.90
CA ILE A 57 5.73 -11.93 14.05
C ILE A 57 5.81 -12.97 15.18
N LEU A 58 4.82 -13.89 15.25
CA LEU A 58 4.75 -14.97 16.25
C LEU A 58 5.19 -16.32 15.71
N SER A 59 5.51 -16.44 14.41
CA SER A 59 5.95 -17.70 13.79
C SER A 59 7.18 -18.29 14.49
N ASP A 60 7.31 -19.59 14.47
CA ASP A 60 8.40 -20.32 15.17
C ASP A 60 9.81 -19.85 14.77
N GLN A 61 9.98 -19.39 13.52
CA GLN A 61 11.23 -18.81 13.04
C GLN A 61 11.65 -17.53 13.79
N MET A 62 10.69 -16.82 14.38
CA MET A 62 10.96 -15.66 15.24
C MET A 62 11.39 -16.06 16.64
N GLY A 63 11.15 -17.31 17.04
CA GLY A 63 11.52 -17.85 18.33
C GLY A 63 10.81 -17.19 19.51
N THR A 64 9.64 -16.58 19.30
CA THR A 64 8.91 -15.86 20.34
C THR A 64 8.42 -16.74 21.47
N LEU A 65 8.09 -18.00 21.16
CA LEU A 65 7.62 -19.00 22.11
C LEU A 65 8.17 -20.37 21.77
N ILE A 66 8.78 -21.03 22.75
CA ILE A 66 9.18 -22.43 22.67
C ILE A 66 8.70 -23.17 23.90
N CYS A 67 8.48 -24.49 23.79
CA CYS A 67 8.20 -25.35 24.94
C CYS A 67 9.41 -26.24 25.23
N GLN A 68 9.93 -26.17 26.46
CA GLN A 68 11.01 -27.02 26.93
C GLN A 68 10.65 -27.63 28.28
N SER A 69 10.65 -28.95 28.37
CA SER A 69 10.28 -29.67 29.60
C SER A 69 8.92 -29.22 30.17
N GLU A 70 7.92 -29.14 29.32
CA GLU A 70 6.54 -28.70 29.64
C GLU A 70 6.43 -27.25 30.16
N LYS A 71 7.43 -26.42 29.91
CA LYS A 71 7.44 -25.00 30.29
C LYS A 71 7.53 -24.11 29.07
N PHE A 72 6.73 -23.08 29.03
CA PHE A 72 6.81 -22.02 28.03
C PHE A 72 8.00 -21.11 28.30
N ILE A 73 8.85 -20.94 27.30
CA ILE A 73 9.98 -20.02 27.28
C ILE A 73 9.69 -18.96 26.24
N PHE A 74 9.73 -17.70 26.65
CA PHE A 74 9.48 -16.55 25.79
C PHE A 74 10.80 -15.85 25.45
N SER A 75 10.98 -15.51 24.18
CA SER A 75 12.13 -14.74 23.71
C SER A 75 11.69 -13.71 22.69
N PHE A 76 11.93 -12.44 22.95
CA PHE A 76 11.50 -11.33 22.11
C PHE A 76 12.66 -10.61 21.43
N PHE A 77 13.88 -11.15 21.47
CA PHE A 77 15.06 -10.50 20.89
C PHE A 77 14.95 -10.26 19.39
N ASN A 78 14.38 -11.23 18.63
CA ASN A 78 14.20 -11.03 17.18
C ASN A 78 13.11 -9.99 16.89
N THR A 79 12.02 -9.97 17.65
CA THR A 79 11.00 -8.93 17.50
C THR A 79 11.57 -7.56 17.84
N ASP A 80 12.34 -7.45 18.93
CA ASP A 80 12.99 -6.20 19.32
C ASP A 80 13.96 -5.69 18.26
N GLN A 81 14.75 -6.58 17.63
CA GLN A 81 15.65 -6.17 16.53
C GLN A 81 14.91 -5.54 15.35
N ILE A 82 13.74 -6.08 15.00
CA ILE A 82 12.90 -5.50 13.95
C ILE A 82 12.36 -4.14 14.39
N LEU A 83 11.80 -4.06 15.60
CA LEU A 83 11.21 -2.82 16.12
C LEU A 83 12.27 -1.72 16.34
N ASP A 84 13.43 -2.07 16.88
CA ASP A 84 14.57 -1.15 17.02
C ASP A 84 14.99 -0.56 15.68
N PHE A 85 15.04 -1.41 14.63
CA PHE A 85 15.33 -0.95 13.28
C PHE A 85 14.25 0.02 12.79
N LEU A 86 12.96 -0.34 12.87
CA LEU A 86 11.85 0.51 12.40
C LEU A 86 11.88 1.87 13.10
N LEU A 87 11.96 1.88 14.43
CA LEU A 87 12.00 3.12 15.21
C LEU A 87 13.24 3.97 14.89
N SER A 88 14.38 3.33 14.60
CA SER A 88 15.60 4.04 14.18
C SER A 88 15.47 4.78 12.85
N THR A 89 14.53 4.37 11.99
CA THR A 89 14.23 5.04 10.71
C THR A 89 13.11 6.07 10.82
N GLY A 90 12.43 6.17 11.96
CA GLY A 90 11.24 7.00 12.15
C GLY A 90 9.92 6.31 11.77
N MET A 91 9.99 5.08 11.27
CA MET A 91 8.80 4.28 10.97
C MET A 91 8.24 3.60 12.22
N LYS A 92 7.00 3.17 12.14
CA LYS A 92 6.32 2.42 13.19
C LYS A 92 5.79 1.09 12.67
N PRO A 93 5.62 0.09 13.54
CA PRO A 93 5.02 -1.17 13.13
C PRO A 93 3.50 -1.06 13.03
N PHE A 94 2.93 -1.72 12.01
CA PHE A 94 1.55 -2.16 11.95
C PHE A 94 1.59 -3.67 12.18
N ILE A 95 1.37 -4.09 13.42
CA ILE A 95 1.67 -5.45 13.88
C ILE A 95 0.51 -6.37 13.56
N GLU A 96 0.71 -7.30 12.63
CA GLU A 96 -0.17 -8.45 12.42
C GLU A 96 0.22 -9.56 13.39
N LEU A 97 -0.69 -9.90 14.29
CA LEU A 97 -0.48 -10.96 15.29
C LEU A 97 -0.76 -12.33 14.69
N SER A 98 0.20 -12.87 13.94
CA SER A 98 0.23 -14.19 13.29
C SER A 98 1.68 -14.73 13.24
N PHE A 99 1.95 -15.94 12.79
CA PHE A 99 1.07 -17.08 12.73
C PHE A 99 1.10 -17.83 14.05
N MET A 100 0.30 -18.91 14.19
CA MET A 100 0.23 -19.66 15.45
C MET A 100 1.57 -20.35 15.75
N PRO A 101 2.22 -20.10 16.90
CA PRO A 101 3.36 -20.91 17.31
C PRO A 101 2.98 -22.40 17.39
N GLU A 102 3.80 -23.30 16.87
CA GLU A 102 3.52 -24.76 16.88
C GLU A 102 3.18 -25.25 18.29
N THR A 103 3.84 -24.70 19.29
CA THR A 103 3.59 -25.02 20.72
C THR A 103 2.16 -24.77 21.16
N LEU A 104 1.44 -23.81 20.57
CA LEU A 104 0.05 -23.50 20.91
C LEU A 104 -0.96 -24.10 19.93
N ALA A 105 -0.51 -24.54 18.77
CA ALA A 105 -1.35 -24.95 17.66
C ALA A 105 -2.20 -26.19 17.98
N SER A 106 -3.48 -26.18 17.55
CA SER A 106 -4.35 -27.36 17.66
C SER A 106 -4.15 -28.39 16.56
N GLY A 107 -3.33 -28.07 15.53
CA GLY A 107 -3.06 -28.91 14.38
C GLY A 107 -1.77 -28.51 13.67
N SER A 108 -1.47 -29.21 12.57
CA SER A 108 -0.22 -29.07 11.82
C SER A 108 -0.41 -28.44 10.43
N LYS A 109 -1.58 -27.86 10.12
CA LYS A 109 -1.81 -27.21 8.83
C LYS A 109 -0.98 -25.92 8.76
N THR A 110 -0.23 -25.76 7.68
CA THR A 110 0.61 -24.58 7.44
C THR A 110 0.31 -23.95 6.10
N VAL A 111 0.70 -22.70 5.96
CA VAL A 111 0.64 -21.91 4.73
C VAL A 111 2.05 -21.47 4.34
N PHE A 112 2.23 -21.22 3.06
CA PHE A 112 3.46 -20.74 2.45
C PHE A 112 4.67 -21.67 2.62
N ARG A 113 5.76 -21.34 1.93
CA ARG A 113 7.02 -22.09 1.99
C ARG A 113 7.63 -22.08 3.39
N TYR A 114 7.50 -21.00 4.12
CA TYR A 114 8.02 -20.86 5.48
C TYR A 114 7.16 -21.52 6.57
N GLN A 115 6.10 -22.25 6.16
CA GLN A 115 5.29 -23.11 7.01
C GLN A 115 4.64 -22.37 8.21
N GLY A 116 4.07 -21.19 7.99
CA GLY A 116 3.26 -20.50 9.01
C GLY A 116 2.07 -21.36 9.42
N ASN A 117 1.92 -21.71 10.71
CA ASN A 117 0.82 -22.55 11.18
C ASN A 117 -0.49 -21.74 11.24
N VAL A 118 -1.54 -22.27 10.61
CA VAL A 118 -2.83 -21.59 10.41
C VAL A 118 -3.99 -22.23 11.20
N THR A 119 -3.67 -23.01 12.22
CA THR A 119 -4.68 -23.64 13.06
C THR A 119 -5.00 -22.78 14.29
N PRO A 120 -6.22 -22.86 14.84
CA PRO A 120 -6.54 -22.24 16.13
C PRO A 120 -5.61 -22.71 17.25
N PRO A 121 -5.47 -21.96 18.34
CA PRO A 121 -4.75 -22.46 19.51
C PRO A 121 -5.52 -23.61 20.18
N THR A 122 -4.81 -24.55 20.79
CA THR A 122 -5.40 -25.62 21.61
C THR A 122 -6.11 -25.04 22.84
N ASP A 123 -5.49 -24.06 23.50
CA ASP A 123 -6.10 -23.27 24.59
C ASP A 123 -5.93 -21.78 24.29
N TYR A 124 -7.03 -21.05 24.18
CA TYR A 124 -7.01 -19.61 23.93
C TYR A 124 -6.41 -18.80 25.08
N ARG A 125 -6.34 -19.35 26.29
CA ARG A 125 -5.68 -18.71 27.44
C ARG A 125 -4.15 -18.71 27.29
N ASP A 126 -3.60 -19.73 26.62
CA ASP A 126 -2.16 -19.77 26.33
C ASP A 126 -1.80 -18.74 25.25
N TRP A 127 -2.64 -18.58 24.23
CA TRP A 127 -2.55 -17.48 23.28
C TRP A 127 -2.63 -16.12 23.98
N GLU A 128 -3.65 -15.91 24.83
CA GLU A 128 -3.81 -14.67 25.60
C GLU A 128 -2.56 -14.38 26.44
N MET A 129 -1.98 -15.39 27.08
CA MET A 129 -0.75 -15.26 27.86
C MET A 129 0.43 -14.82 27.01
N LEU A 130 0.62 -15.38 25.80
CA LEU A 130 1.67 -14.96 24.88
C LEU A 130 1.49 -13.49 24.50
N ILE A 131 0.31 -13.09 24.07
CA ILE A 131 0.01 -11.70 23.67
C ILE A 131 0.21 -10.74 24.84
N LEU A 132 -0.28 -11.09 26.03
CA LEU A 132 -0.09 -10.28 27.24
C LEU A 132 1.39 -10.07 27.58
N LYS A 133 2.22 -11.12 27.48
CA LYS A 133 3.66 -11.03 27.76
C LYS A 133 4.38 -10.18 26.71
N LEU A 134 4.03 -10.37 25.45
CA LEU A 134 4.60 -9.62 24.32
C LEU A 134 4.27 -8.11 24.45
N ALA A 135 3.02 -7.76 24.62
CA ALA A 135 2.60 -6.36 24.79
C ALA A 135 3.20 -5.71 26.05
N LYS A 136 3.26 -6.43 27.18
CA LYS A 136 3.94 -5.96 28.40
C LYS A 136 5.43 -5.72 28.16
N HIS A 137 6.10 -6.61 27.41
CA HIS A 137 7.51 -6.47 27.08
C HIS A 137 7.73 -5.20 26.26
N TRP A 138 6.97 -5.00 25.19
CA TRP A 138 7.12 -3.83 24.33
C TRP A 138 6.81 -2.51 25.04
N VAL A 139 5.74 -2.46 25.87
CA VAL A 139 5.46 -1.27 26.70
C VAL A 139 6.58 -1.00 27.70
N LYS A 140 7.18 -2.04 28.28
CA LYS A 140 8.34 -1.89 29.17
C LYS A 140 9.58 -1.40 28.41
N GLN A 141 9.82 -1.89 27.21
CA GLN A 141 11.01 -1.60 26.38
C GLN A 141 10.93 -0.21 25.76
N TYR A 142 9.80 0.15 25.18
CA TYR A 142 9.63 1.35 24.35
C TYR A 142 8.78 2.45 25.01
N GLY A 143 8.10 2.13 26.10
CA GLY A 143 7.18 3.05 26.77
C GLY A 143 5.79 3.07 26.15
N VAL A 144 4.77 3.34 27.00
CA VAL A 144 3.37 3.38 26.54
C VAL A 144 3.11 4.47 25.50
N SER A 145 3.79 5.62 25.63
CA SER A 145 3.65 6.74 24.65
C SER A 145 4.07 6.37 23.23
N GLU A 146 5.05 5.48 23.07
CA GLU A 146 5.45 4.96 21.76
C GLU A 146 4.50 3.85 21.31
N VAL A 147 4.28 2.83 22.15
CA VAL A 147 3.49 1.65 21.75
C VAL A 147 2.02 1.98 21.49
N SER A 148 1.46 3.02 22.10
CA SER A 148 0.09 3.48 21.81
C SER A 148 -0.08 4.09 20.40
N GLN A 149 1.01 4.38 19.71
CA GLN A 149 0.99 4.82 18.33
C GLN A 149 1.01 3.66 17.32
N TRP A 150 1.29 2.43 17.79
CA TRP A 150 1.30 1.24 16.96
C TRP A 150 -0.12 0.71 16.74
N TYR A 151 -0.27 -0.17 15.73
CA TYR A 151 -1.51 -0.86 15.44
C TYR A 151 -1.32 -2.35 15.69
N PHE A 152 -2.29 -2.97 16.37
CA PHE A 152 -2.30 -4.41 16.62
C PHE A 152 -3.47 -5.01 15.84
N GLU A 153 -3.18 -5.63 14.73
CA GLU A 153 -4.12 -6.35 13.88
C GLU A 153 -4.16 -7.81 14.26
N VAL A 154 -5.36 -8.35 14.41
CA VAL A 154 -5.50 -9.73 14.86
C VAL A 154 -5.62 -10.66 13.67
N TRP A 155 -4.56 -11.43 13.40
CA TRP A 155 -4.47 -12.43 12.35
C TRP A 155 -4.38 -11.87 10.93
N ASN A 156 -4.40 -12.79 9.91
CA ASN A 156 -4.44 -12.52 8.48
C ASN A 156 -5.48 -13.39 7.79
N GLU A 157 -6.41 -12.79 7.06
CA GLU A 157 -7.41 -13.42 6.19
C GLU A 157 -8.11 -14.65 6.79
N PRO A 158 -8.68 -14.55 8.02
CA PRO A 158 -9.27 -15.69 8.70
C PRO A 158 -10.53 -16.24 8.02
N ASN A 159 -11.06 -15.55 7.00
CA ASN A 159 -12.16 -16.02 6.18
C ASN A 159 -11.71 -16.99 5.06
N LEU A 160 -10.40 -17.13 4.82
CA LEU A 160 -9.85 -18.08 3.86
C LEU A 160 -9.29 -19.31 4.59
N HIS A 161 -9.75 -20.50 4.18
CA HIS A 161 -9.29 -21.76 4.77
C HIS A 161 -7.77 -22.01 4.62
N HIS A 162 -7.12 -21.30 3.70
CA HIS A 162 -5.66 -21.31 3.54
C HIS A 162 -4.94 -20.65 4.71
N PHE A 163 -5.57 -19.66 5.36
CA PHE A 163 -5.00 -18.87 6.44
C PHE A 163 -5.63 -19.14 7.82
N TRP A 164 -6.76 -19.84 7.86
CA TRP A 164 -7.42 -20.20 9.12
C TRP A 164 -8.23 -21.46 8.98
N THR A 165 -7.89 -22.52 9.73
CA THR A 165 -8.61 -23.79 9.68
C THR A 165 -9.79 -23.86 10.65
N GLY A 166 -9.90 -22.89 11.55
CA GLY A 166 -11.05 -22.76 12.45
C GLY A 166 -12.27 -22.15 11.77
N THR A 167 -13.35 -22.01 12.53
CA THR A 167 -14.58 -21.32 12.12
C THR A 167 -14.45 -19.80 12.28
N GLN A 168 -15.47 -19.07 11.85
CA GLN A 168 -15.59 -17.63 12.12
C GLN A 168 -15.67 -17.36 13.63
N GLU A 169 -16.42 -18.17 14.36
CA GLU A 169 -16.55 -18.08 15.81
C GLU A 169 -15.21 -18.34 16.53
N ASP A 170 -14.40 -19.27 16.01
CA ASP A 170 -13.05 -19.51 16.53
C ASP A 170 -12.15 -18.29 16.34
N TYR A 171 -12.26 -17.61 15.21
CA TYR A 171 -11.54 -16.35 14.98
C TYR A 171 -12.05 -15.23 15.90
N PHE A 172 -13.37 -15.08 16.06
CA PHE A 172 -13.92 -14.07 16.96
C PHE A 172 -13.49 -14.31 18.42
N LYS A 173 -13.37 -15.59 18.81
CA LYS A 173 -12.80 -15.95 20.11
C LYS A 173 -11.32 -15.60 20.22
N LEU A 174 -10.53 -15.80 19.14
CA LEU A 174 -9.12 -15.37 19.10
C LEU A 174 -9.01 -13.86 19.29
N TYR A 175 -9.85 -13.10 18.58
CA TYR A 175 -9.91 -11.65 18.71
C TYR A 175 -10.23 -11.23 20.15
N HIS A 176 -11.24 -11.83 20.77
CA HIS A 176 -11.64 -11.56 22.15
C HIS A 176 -10.44 -11.69 23.11
N HIS A 177 -9.77 -12.85 23.12
CA HIS A 177 -8.62 -13.09 24.00
C HIS A 177 -7.45 -12.15 23.70
N THR A 178 -7.24 -11.77 22.45
CA THR A 178 -6.21 -10.83 22.04
C THR A 178 -6.49 -9.42 22.58
N VAL A 179 -7.72 -8.93 22.42
CA VAL A 179 -8.13 -7.61 22.92
C VAL A 179 -8.01 -7.54 24.43
N GLU A 180 -8.49 -8.55 25.15
CA GLU A 180 -8.37 -8.60 26.62
C GLU A 180 -6.91 -8.56 27.07
N ALA A 181 -6.03 -9.32 26.41
CA ALA A 181 -4.62 -9.34 26.72
C ALA A 181 -3.98 -7.94 26.53
N ILE A 182 -4.21 -7.30 25.39
CA ILE A 182 -3.59 -6.01 25.05
C ILE A 182 -4.17 -4.88 25.94
N LYS A 183 -5.49 -4.80 26.08
CA LYS A 183 -6.15 -3.75 26.87
C LYS A 183 -5.86 -3.88 28.38
N ARG A 184 -5.52 -5.07 28.85
CA ARG A 184 -5.03 -5.30 30.23
C ARG A 184 -3.65 -4.71 30.46
N VAL A 185 -2.84 -4.53 29.42
CA VAL A 185 -1.54 -3.87 29.52
C VAL A 185 -1.74 -2.36 29.60
N ASP A 186 -2.46 -1.79 28.63
CA ASP A 186 -2.86 -0.38 28.64
C ASP A 186 -4.06 -0.16 27.71
N ALA A 187 -5.04 0.61 28.17
CA ALA A 187 -6.27 0.87 27.42
C ALA A 187 -6.05 1.70 26.15
N SER A 188 -4.94 2.45 26.06
CA SER A 188 -4.61 3.28 24.90
C SER A 188 -4.05 2.50 23.70
N LEU A 189 -3.62 1.24 23.91
CA LEU A 189 -3.10 0.41 22.84
C LEU A 189 -4.22 0.07 21.84
N ARG A 190 -3.97 0.29 20.54
CA ARG A 190 -4.99 0.17 19.49
C ARG A 190 -5.06 -1.25 18.94
N VAL A 191 -6.23 -1.88 19.03
CA VAL A 191 -6.47 -3.25 18.52
C VAL A 191 -7.61 -3.23 17.51
N GLY A 192 -7.43 -3.90 16.37
CA GLY A 192 -8.42 -3.98 15.30
C GLY A 192 -8.35 -5.27 14.48
N GLY A 193 -9.21 -5.33 13.50
CA GLY A 193 -9.42 -6.42 12.56
C GLY A 193 -10.61 -6.10 11.63
N PRO A 194 -11.24 -7.10 10.98
CA PRO A 194 -10.95 -8.53 11.06
C PRO A 194 -9.85 -9.02 10.10
N ALA A 195 -9.18 -8.13 9.35
CA ALA A 195 -8.11 -8.45 8.39
C ALA A 195 -8.52 -9.50 7.34
N THR A 196 -9.75 -9.44 6.87
CA THR A 196 -10.33 -10.44 5.97
C THR A 196 -10.10 -10.13 4.51
N ALA A 197 -9.95 -11.17 3.69
CA ALA A 197 -9.95 -11.05 2.25
C ALA A 197 -11.34 -10.64 1.73
N GLN A 198 -11.37 -9.90 0.62
CA GLN A 198 -12.58 -9.56 -0.14
C GLN A 198 -13.65 -8.81 0.67
N ASN A 199 -13.22 -7.98 1.64
CA ASN A 199 -14.09 -7.19 2.52
C ASN A 199 -15.13 -8.01 3.31
N ALA A 200 -14.81 -9.27 3.59
CA ALA A 200 -15.72 -10.15 4.30
C ALA A 200 -15.77 -9.85 5.81
N TRP A 201 -16.84 -10.26 6.49
CA TRP A 201 -17.02 -10.30 7.94
C TRP A 201 -16.94 -8.98 8.70
N ILE A 202 -16.85 -7.82 8.05
CA ILE A 202 -16.71 -6.53 8.75
C ILE A 202 -17.91 -6.27 9.66
N GLU A 203 -19.12 -6.45 9.15
CA GLU A 203 -20.35 -6.20 9.91
C GLU A 203 -20.57 -7.22 11.03
N GLU A 204 -20.31 -8.52 10.75
CA GLU A 204 -20.45 -9.62 11.70
C GLU A 204 -19.45 -9.45 12.85
N TRP A 205 -18.19 -9.12 12.52
CA TRP A 205 -17.14 -8.88 13.51
C TRP A 205 -17.43 -7.65 14.39
N LEU A 206 -17.87 -6.53 13.81
CA LEU A 206 -18.27 -5.35 14.60
C LEU A 206 -19.46 -5.65 15.49
N SER A 207 -20.45 -6.41 14.99
CA SER A 207 -21.62 -6.81 15.78
C SER A 207 -21.24 -7.75 16.93
N PHE A 208 -20.28 -8.66 16.71
CA PHE A 208 -19.71 -9.49 17.77
C PHE A 208 -18.99 -8.63 18.83
N CYS A 209 -18.17 -7.66 18.41
CA CYS A 209 -17.48 -6.75 19.34
C CYS A 209 -18.48 -5.96 20.19
N GLU A 210 -19.52 -5.40 19.58
CA GLU A 210 -20.57 -4.65 20.27
C GLU A 210 -21.32 -5.52 21.28
N ALA A 211 -21.75 -6.73 20.87
CA ALA A 211 -22.49 -7.67 21.72
C ALA A 211 -21.69 -8.14 22.95
N ASN A 212 -20.36 -8.18 22.84
CA ASN A 212 -19.46 -8.62 23.91
C ASN A 212 -18.76 -7.45 24.62
N SER A 213 -19.11 -6.20 24.29
CA SER A 213 -18.47 -4.97 24.84
C SER A 213 -16.95 -4.96 24.64
N LEU A 214 -16.49 -5.48 23.52
CA LEU A 214 -15.06 -5.51 23.16
C LEU A 214 -14.67 -4.26 22.37
N PRO A 215 -13.53 -3.65 22.67
CA PRO A 215 -12.95 -2.62 21.83
C PRO A 215 -12.67 -3.12 20.39
N ALA A 216 -13.03 -2.30 19.41
CA ALA A 216 -12.62 -2.39 18.02
C ALA A 216 -12.14 -1.00 17.64
N ASP A 217 -10.85 -0.73 17.76
CA ASP A 217 -10.32 0.63 17.63
C ASP A 217 -10.25 1.06 16.16
N PHE A 218 -10.08 0.12 15.25
CA PHE A 218 -10.03 0.31 13.80
C PHE A 218 -10.51 -0.94 13.07
N VAL A 219 -10.88 -0.77 11.81
CA VAL A 219 -11.28 -1.83 10.89
C VAL A 219 -10.17 -2.06 9.87
N THR A 220 -9.84 -3.33 9.61
CA THR A 220 -8.93 -3.73 8.53
C THR A 220 -9.56 -4.75 7.61
N THR A 221 -9.18 -4.68 6.34
CA THR A 221 -9.60 -5.63 5.31
C THR A 221 -8.63 -5.62 4.14
N HIS A 222 -8.75 -6.62 3.24
CA HIS A 222 -7.99 -6.73 2.01
C HIS A 222 -8.94 -6.78 0.81
N TYR A 223 -8.47 -6.23 -0.31
CA TYR A 223 -9.16 -6.42 -1.56
C TYR A 223 -8.19 -6.41 -2.74
N TYR A 224 -8.31 -7.43 -3.59
CA TYR A 224 -7.66 -7.53 -4.89
C TYR A 224 -8.75 -7.69 -5.96
N PRO A 225 -8.58 -7.15 -7.17
CA PRO A 225 -9.55 -7.36 -8.26
C PRO A 225 -9.54 -8.78 -8.81
N THR A 226 -8.67 -9.63 -8.27
CA THR A 226 -8.52 -11.05 -8.62
C THR A 226 -8.55 -11.89 -7.33
N ASP A 227 -8.77 -13.17 -7.49
CA ASP A 227 -8.70 -14.16 -6.42
C ASP A 227 -7.69 -15.25 -6.81
N ALA A 228 -6.55 -15.29 -6.10
CA ALA A 228 -5.50 -16.30 -6.32
C ALA A 228 -5.95 -17.72 -5.92
N PHE A 229 -6.97 -17.82 -5.05
CA PHE A 229 -7.55 -19.07 -4.56
C PHE A 229 -8.91 -19.39 -5.21
N GLY A 230 -9.31 -18.59 -6.22
CA GLY A 230 -10.61 -18.68 -6.87
C GLY A 230 -10.81 -19.92 -7.76
N GLU A 231 -11.90 -19.92 -8.51
CA GLU A 231 -12.31 -21.06 -9.32
C GLU A 231 -11.21 -21.53 -10.28
N ILE A 232 -10.99 -22.84 -10.33
CA ILE A 232 -10.05 -23.48 -11.26
C ILE A 232 -10.49 -23.19 -12.68
N GLY A 233 -9.64 -22.48 -13.43
CA GLY A 233 -9.83 -22.20 -14.87
C GLY A 233 -9.90 -20.73 -15.27
N ALA A 234 -10.07 -19.80 -14.34
CA ALA A 234 -9.97 -18.37 -14.63
C ALA A 234 -8.54 -17.87 -14.36
N ASP A 235 -7.77 -17.63 -15.42
CA ASP A 235 -6.46 -16.99 -15.29
C ASP A 235 -6.58 -15.54 -14.81
N THR A 236 -5.51 -15.00 -14.24
CA THR A 236 -5.45 -13.65 -13.67
C THR A 236 -5.87 -12.57 -14.67
N GLU A 237 -5.42 -12.70 -15.93
CA GLU A 237 -5.77 -11.77 -17.00
C GLU A 237 -7.29 -11.78 -17.30
N THR A 238 -7.91 -12.96 -17.27
CA THR A 238 -9.36 -13.10 -17.47
C THR A 238 -10.12 -12.48 -16.29
N GLN A 239 -9.68 -12.69 -15.08
CA GLN A 239 -10.29 -12.07 -13.90
C GLN A 239 -10.21 -10.54 -13.98
N LEU A 240 -9.03 -10.00 -14.30
CA LEU A 240 -8.82 -8.56 -14.45
C LEU A 240 -9.66 -7.98 -15.60
N ALA A 241 -9.72 -8.66 -16.75
CA ALA A 241 -10.51 -8.22 -17.90
C ALA A 241 -12.02 -8.13 -17.60
N ASN A 242 -12.51 -8.97 -16.70
CA ASN A 242 -13.92 -9.00 -16.29
C ASN A 242 -14.23 -8.08 -15.09
N ALA A 243 -13.20 -7.60 -14.38
CA ALA A 243 -13.40 -6.71 -13.27
C ALA A 243 -13.86 -5.31 -13.73
N PRO A 244 -14.86 -4.69 -13.10
CA PRO A 244 -15.20 -3.29 -13.34
C PRO A 244 -13.98 -2.39 -13.12
N LYS A 245 -13.79 -1.39 -13.97
CA LYS A 245 -12.63 -0.46 -13.84
C LYS A 245 -12.58 0.31 -12.51
N ASP A 246 -13.73 0.46 -11.85
CA ASP A 246 -13.89 1.15 -10.57
C ASP A 246 -14.17 0.19 -9.38
N VAL A 247 -13.90 -1.11 -9.55
CA VAL A 247 -14.18 -2.13 -8.53
C VAL A 247 -13.56 -1.77 -7.17
N MET A 248 -12.34 -1.26 -7.14
CA MET A 248 -11.66 -0.89 -5.89
C MET A 248 -12.39 0.24 -5.16
N GLN A 249 -12.86 1.26 -5.90
CA GLN A 249 -13.65 2.37 -5.34
C GLN A 249 -15.02 1.90 -4.83
N GLN A 250 -15.68 1.02 -5.58
CA GLN A 250 -16.97 0.43 -5.17
C GLN A 250 -16.81 -0.32 -3.85
N ARG A 251 -15.80 -1.19 -3.77
CA ARG A 251 -15.49 -1.98 -2.56
C ARG A 251 -15.09 -1.12 -1.36
N ALA A 252 -14.30 -0.06 -1.60
CA ALA A 252 -13.95 0.89 -0.54
C ALA A 252 -15.18 1.63 0.00
N ARG A 253 -16.14 2.03 -0.86
CA ARG A 253 -17.41 2.64 -0.41
C ARG A 253 -18.26 1.67 0.41
N GLU A 254 -18.33 0.41 0.01
CA GLU A 254 -19.04 -0.63 0.77
C GLU A 254 -18.43 -0.82 2.16
N SER A 255 -17.12 -1.02 2.24
CA SER A 255 -16.41 -1.19 3.51
C SER A 255 -16.48 0.05 4.40
N ARG A 256 -16.44 1.26 3.83
CA ARG A 256 -16.63 2.51 4.61
C ARG A 256 -17.99 2.54 5.31
N LYS A 257 -19.04 2.06 4.66
CA LYS A 257 -20.37 1.93 5.30
C LYS A 257 -20.35 0.89 6.40
N GLN A 258 -19.78 -0.28 6.12
CA GLN A 258 -19.68 -1.38 7.07
C GLN A 258 -18.83 -1.02 8.30
N ALA A 259 -17.80 -0.18 8.15
CA ALA A 259 -16.93 0.27 9.24
C ALA A 259 -17.63 1.17 10.29
N ARG A 260 -18.87 1.60 10.07
CA ARG A 260 -19.71 2.34 11.04
C ARG A 260 -18.99 3.56 11.67
N GLY A 261 -18.22 4.30 10.86
CA GLY A 261 -17.50 5.51 11.29
C GLY A 261 -16.16 5.25 11.98
N LYS A 262 -15.73 4.00 12.12
CA LYS A 262 -14.40 3.67 12.62
C LYS A 262 -13.32 3.94 11.55
N PRO A 263 -12.05 4.20 11.94
CA PRO A 263 -10.94 4.22 11.00
C PRO A 263 -10.89 2.92 10.18
N LEU A 264 -10.72 3.05 8.86
CA LEU A 264 -10.72 1.94 7.91
C LEU A 264 -9.40 1.87 7.17
N TYR A 265 -8.68 0.76 7.33
CA TYR A 265 -7.41 0.49 6.67
C TYR A 265 -7.55 -0.72 5.75
N TYR A 266 -7.20 -0.55 4.48
CA TYR A 266 -6.89 -1.68 3.63
C TYR A 266 -5.44 -2.05 3.89
N THR A 267 -5.23 -3.14 4.61
CA THR A 267 -3.88 -3.58 5.01
C THR A 267 -3.18 -4.39 3.93
N GLU A 268 -3.92 -4.78 2.89
CA GLU A 268 -3.36 -5.30 1.64
C GLU A 268 -4.22 -4.90 0.43
N TRP A 269 -3.53 -4.54 -0.66
CA TRP A 269 -4.07 -4.44 -2.01
C TRP A 269 -2.95 -4.41 -3.05
N ASN A 270 -3.22 -4.83 -4.27
CA ASN A 270 -2.34 -4.69 -5.43
C ASN A 270 -3.16 -4.82 -6.73
N VAL A 271 -2.51 -4.80 -7.86
CA VAL A 271 -3.11 -5.01 -9.20
C VAL A 271 -3.74 -6.41 -9.28
N SER A 272 -3.08 -7.41 -8.72
CA SER A 272 -3.60 -8.78 -8.61
C SER A 272 -3.08 -9.46 -7.35
N SER A 273 -3.75 -10.53 -6.93
CA SER A 273 -3.33 -11.40 -5.84
C SER A 273 -2.35 -12.51 -6.28
N ASN A 274 -1.93 -12.53 -7.55
CA ASN A 274 -1.00 -13.52 -8.08
C ASN A 274 0.45 -13.05 -7.92
N PRO A 275 1.31 -13.75 -7.16
CA PRO A 275 2.69 -13.34 -6.89
C PRO A 275 3.65 -13.42 -8.09
N ARG A 276 3.18 -13.89 -9.26
CA ARG A 276 3.97 -14.04 -10.50
C ARG A 276 3.23 -13.48 -11.71
N HIS A 277 2.59 -12.35 -11.52
CA HIS A 277 1.86 -11.69 -12.59
C HIS A 277 2.72 -10.60 -13.24
N ASP A 278 3.08 -10.77 -14.51
CA ASP A 278 4.02 -9.89 -15.23
C ASP A 278 3.65 -8.40 -15.14
N THR A 279 2.36 -8.09 -15.03
CA THR A 279 1.86 -6.71 -14.88
C THR A 279 2.54 -5.96 -13.73
N HIS A 280 2.92 -6.63 -12.64
CA HIS A 280 3.57 -6.01 -11.49
C HIS A 280 4.92 -5.34 -11.82
N ASP A 281 5.57 -5.78 -12.89
CA ASP A 281 6.86 -5.24 -13.34
C ASP A 281 6.70 -4.17 -14.46
N LEU A 282 5.47 -3.89 -14.92
CA LEU A 282 5.18 -3.07 -16.09
C LEU A 282 4.60 -1.69 -15.74
N PRO A 283 4.66 -0.71 -16.66
CA PRO A 283 4.01 0.59 -16.50
C PRO A 283 2.50 0.52 -16.25
N SER A 284 1.83 -0.54 -16.68
CA SER A 284 0.41 -0.77 -16.41
C SER A 284 0.09 -0.87 -14.92
N ALA A 285 0.99 -1.41 -14.09
CA ALA A 285 0.83 -1.40 -12.64
C ALA A 285 0.88 0.04 -12.08
N ALA A 286 1.77 0.88 -12.60
CA ALA A 286 1.87 2.28 -12.20
C ALA A 286 0.59 3.06 -12.54
N ALA A 287 0.09 2.89 -13.76
CA ALA A 287 -1.15 3.54 -14.22
C ALA A 287 -2.37 3.08 -13.39
N TYR A 288 -2.48 1.77 -13.15
CA TYR A 288 -3.54 1.20 -12.31
C TYR A 288 -3.46 1.73 -10.88
N ALA A 289 -2.29 1.64 -10.23
CA ALA A 289 -2.12 2.07 -8.86
C ALA A 289 -2.43 3.57 -8.68
N THR A 290 -1.95 4.42 -9.58
CA THR A 290 -2.24 5.86 -9.56
C THR A 290 -3.75 6.12 -9.65
N ARG A 291 -4.43 5.47 -10.60
CA ARG A 291 -5.89 5.63 -10.77
C ARG A 291 -6.66 5.19 -9.53
N ILE A 292 -6.27 4.07 -8.91
CA ILE A 292 -6.93 3.55 -7.72
C ILE A 292 -6.71 4.47 -6.52
N ILE A 293 -5.48 4.88 -6.24
CA ILE A 293 -5.16 5.77 -5.11
C ILE A 293 -5.97 7.07 -5.22
N MET A 294 -5.95 7.71 -6.37
CA MET A 294 -6.72 8.92 -6.59
C MET A 294 -8.24 8.70 -6.47
N GLY A 295 -8.72 7.52 -6.88
CA GLY A 295 -10.14 7.18 -6.86
C GLY A 295 -10.72 6.78 -5.50
N VAL A 296 -9.90 6.30 -4.56
CA VAL A 296 -10.35 5.92 -3.20
C VAL A 296 -10.14 7.02 -2.16
N HIS A 297 -9.66 8.19 -2.58
CA HIS A 297 -9.52 9.35 -1.70
C HIS A 297 -10.83 9.64 -0.94
N GLY A 298 -10.72 9.87 0.38
CA GLY A 298 -11.85 10.11 1.29
C GLY A 298 -12.68 8.85 1.64
N LEU A 299 -12.34 7.69 1.10
CA LEU A 299 -13.04 6.43 1.38
C LEU A 299 -12.32 5.57 2.42
N VAL A 300 -11.02 5.74 2.60
CA VAL A 300 -10.16 4.95 3.49
C VAL A 300 -9.23 5.88 4.29
N ASP A 301 -8.77 5.41 5.45
CA ASP A 301 -7.82 6.14 6.32
C ASP A 301 -6.38 5.65 6.09
N GLY A 302 -6.20 4.47 5.51
CA GLY A 302 -4.93 3.93 5.06
C GLY A 302 -5.13 2.89 3.97
N TYR A 303 -4.15 2.78 3.06
CA TYR A 303 -4.25 1.92 1.88
C TYR A 303 -2.90 1.29 1.57
N SER A 304 -2.60 0.17 2.23
CA SER A 304 -1.29 -0.48 2.25
C SER A 304 -1.05 -1.30 1.00
N PHE A 305 -0.12 -0.85 0.16
CA PHE A 305 0.28 -1.60 -1.03
C PHE A 305 1.04 -2.87 -0.65
N TRP A 306 0.67 -4.01 -1.22
CA TRP A 306 1.30 -5.31 -1.03
C TRP A 306 2.24 -5.62 -2.20
N THR A 307 3.58 -5.47 -2.12
CA THR A 307 4.48 -5.14 -1.02
C THR A 307 5.49 -4.05 -1.42
N PHE A 308 6.37 -3.57 -0.50
CA PHE A 308 7.40 -2.60 -0.89
C PHE A 308 8.59 -3.24 -1.61
N SER A 309 8.82 -4.55 -1.47
CA SER A 309 10.02 -5.24 -1.97
C SER A 309 9.73 -6.66 -2.42
N ASP A 310 10.46 -7.10 -3.46
CA ASP A 310 10.54 -8.50 -3.89
C ASP A 310 11.53 -9.34 -3.05
N ILE A 311 12.01 -8.83 -1.92
CA ILE A 311 12.58 -9.69 -0.88
C ILE A 311 11.40 -10.39 -0.21
N PHE A 312 10.99 -11.50 -0.81
CA PHE A 312 9.68 -12.11 -0.62
C PHE A 312 9.78 -13.63 -0.82
N GLU A 313 9.25 -14.44 0.11
CA GLU A 313 9.42 -15.89 0.07
C GLU A 313 8.17 -16.72 0.38
N GLU A 314 6.97 -16.16 0.33
CA GLU A 314 5.73 -16.91 0.60
C GLU A 314 5.67 -18.22 -0.18
N ASN A 315 5.94 -18.16 -1.47
CA ASN A 315 5.99 -19.33 -2.34
C ASN A 315 7.43 -19.74 -2.66
N TYR A 316 8.23 -18.78 -3.11
CA TYR A 316 9.64 -18.96 -3.47
C TYR A 316 10.36 -17.63 -3.43
N PHE A 317 11.69 -17.66 -3.24
CA PHE A 317 12.51 -16.49 -3.58
C PHE A 317 12.45 -16.18 -5.07
N PRO A 318 12.62 -14.92 -5.47
CA PRO A 318 12.79 -14.54 -6.86
C PRO A 318 13.88 -15.33 -7.55
N SER A 319 13.59 -15.84 -8.74
CA SER A 319 14.56 -16.57 -9.55
C SER A 319 15.22 -15.71 -10.63
N VAL A 320 14.57 -14.57 -10.96
CA VAL A 320 15.04 -13.58 -11.93
C VAL A 320 14.68 -12.17 -11.43
N PRO A 321 15.36 -11.12 -11.92
CA PRO A 321 15.15 -9.74 -11.45
C PRO A 321 13.72 -9.21 -11.61
N PHE A 322 13.04 -9.60 -12.69
CA PHE A 322 11.65 -9.24 -12.98
C PHE A 322 10.86 -10.52 -13.24
N HIS A 323 10.15 -10.95 -12.23
CA HIS A 323 9.40 -12.24 -12.20
C HIS A 323 7.91 -12.03 -11.90
N GLY A 324 7.43 -10.78 -11.97
CA GLY A 324 6.05 -10.43 -11.63
C GLY A 324 5.77 -10.43 -10.13
N GLY A 325 6.78 -10.21 -9.28
CA GLY A 325 6.62 -10.10 -7.83
C GLY A 325 5.84 -8.86 -7.41
N PHE A 326 5.26 -8.88 -6.22
CA PHE A 326 4.43 -7.80 -5.67
C PHE A 326 5.17 -6.50 -5.36
N GLY A 327 6.50 -6.57 -5.21
CA GLY A 327 7.31 -5.48 -4.69
C GLY A 327 7.30 -4.23 -5.55
N LEU A 328 7.33 -3.07 -4.90
CA LEU A 328 7.66 -1.80 -5.53
C LEU A 328 9.12 -1.78 -6.00
N LEU A 329 10.01 -2.38 -5.21
CA LEU A 329 11.42 -2.62 -5.53
C LEU A 329 11.62 -4.10 -5.88
N ASN A 330 12.43 -4.39 -6.89
CA ASN A 330 12.83 -5.77 -7.16
C ASN A 330 13.89 -6.26 -6.15
N ILE A 331 14.31 -7.53 -6.26
CA ILE A 331 15.29 -8.15 -5.35
C ILE A 331 16.63 -7.37 -5.26
N HIS A 332 17.04 -6.66 -6.31
CA HIS A 332 18.23 -5.82 -6.36
C HIS A 332 17.99 -4.37 -5.90
N GLY A 333 16.79 -4.04 -5.43
CA GLY A 333 16.42 -2.68 -5.07
C GLY A 333 16.26 -1.74 -6.27
N ILE A 334 16.02 -2.29 -7.47
CA ILE A 334 15.67 -1.51 -8.66
C ILE A 334 14.21 -1.12 -8.56
N ALA A 335 13.92 0.18 -8.67
CA ALA A 335 12.57 0.70 -8.62
C ALA A 335 11.78 0.25 -9.87
N LYS A 336 10.64 -0.40 -9.65
CA LYS A 336 9.70 -0.74 -10.71
C LYS A 336 8.87 0.49 -11.12
N PRO A 337 8.16 0.48 -12.25
CA PRO A 337 7.32 1.61 -12.66
C PRO A 337 6.32 2.05 -11.58
N VAL A 338 5.73 1.11 -10.85
CA VAL A 338 4.80 1.41 -9.74
C VAL A 338 5.48 2.13 -8.57
N TYR A 339 6.76 1.86 -8.26
CA TYR A 339 7.52 2.63 -7.29
C TYR A 339 7.58 4.12 -7.69
N ARG A 340 7.83 4.38 -8.98
CA ARG A 340 7.91 5.75 -9.50
C ARG A 340 6.54 6.45 -9.46
N ALA A 341 5.45 5.71 -9.63
CA ALA A 341 4.11 6.26 -9.43
C ALA A 341 3.90 6.72 -7.97
N PHE A 342 4.29 5.90 -6.98
CA PHE A 342 4.26 6.30 -5.57
C PHE A 342 5.18 7.49 -5.27
N GLN A 343 6.33 7.59 -5.95
CA GLN A 343 7.22 8.74 -5.81
C GLN A 343 6.60 10.03 -6.38
N LEU A 344 5.89 9.95 -7.49
CA LEU A 344 5.11 11.09 -8.02
C LEU A 344 4.00 11.49 -7.05
N LEU A 345 3.25 10.51 -6.53
CA LEU A 345 2.17 10.72 -5.55
C LEU A 345 2.69 11.37 -4.26
N HIS A 346 3.83 10.92 -3.72
CA HIS A 346 4.45 11.49 -2.52
C HIS A 346 4.82 12.97 -2.68
N ARG A 347 5.17 13.40 -3.88
CA ARG A 347 5.53 14.79 -4.17
C ARG A 347 4.33 15.73 -4.33
N LEU A 348 3.11 15.19 -4.44
CA LEU A 348 1.89 15.98 -4.53
C LEU A 348 1.71 16.85 -3.29
N GLY A 349 0.88 17.87 -3.39
CA GLY A 349 0.48 18.71 -2.27
C GLY A 349 -0.75 18.18 -1.54
N ASP A 350 -1.31 19.02 -0.71
CA ASP A 350 -2.44 18.73 0.18
C ASP A 350 -3.76 19.40 -0.23
N GLN A 351 -3.80 20.06 -1.40
CA GLN A 351 -4.96 20.74 -1.94
C GLN A 351 -5.35 20.15 -3.31
N LEU A 352 -6.46 19.41 -3.35
CA LEU A 352 -6.99 18.79 -4.56
C LEU A 352 -8.07 19.68 -5.17
N PHE A 353 -7.84 20.14 -6.41
CA PHE A 353 -8.77 20.95 -7.17
C PHE A 353 -9.67 20.09 -8.06
N PRO A 354 -10.95 20.48 -8.27
CA PRO A 354 -11.81 19.78 -9.21
C PRO A 354 -11.28 19.95 -10.65
N VAL A 355 -11.27 18.83 -11.39
CA VAL A 355 -10.96 18.80 -12.80
C VAL A 355 -12.19 18.36 -13.57
N VAL A 356 -12.61 19.15 -14.54
CA VAL A 356 -13.76 18.88 -15.42
C VAL A 356 -13.26 18.30 -16.73
N GLY A 357 -13.84 17.19 -17.14
CA GLY A 357 -13.52 16.44 -18.36
C GLY A 357 -13.77 14.97 -18.13
N GLU A 358 -14.14 14.26 -19.19
CA GLU A 358 -14.40 12.83 -19.12
C GLU A 358 -13.76 12.12 -20.31
N HIS A 359 -13.17 10.97 -20.06
CA HIS A 359 -12.68 10.05 -21.06
C HIS A 359 -12.71 8.61 -20.53
N GLU A 360 -12.84 7.64 -21.41
CA GLU A 360 -12.96 6.23 -21.03
C GLU A 360 -11.71 5.71 -20.31
N THR A 361 -10.53 6.03 -20.82
CA THR A 361 -9.24 5.53 -20.31
C THR A 361 -8.39 6.59 -19.63
N VAL A 362 -8.54 7.88 -20.01
CA VAL A 362 -7.77 8.99 -19.42
C VAL A 362 -8.50 9.59 -18.22
N ALA A 363 -7.77 9.85 -17.16
CA ALA A 363 -8.22 10.65 -16.02
C ALA A 363 -7.15 11.67 -15.63
N ALA A 364 -7.58 12.80 -15.05
CA ALA A 364 -6.71 13.90 -14.65
C ALA A 364 -7.10 14.45 -13.28
N TRP A 365 -6.13 14.88 -12.49
CA TRP A 365 -6.30 15.51 -11.19
C TRP A 365 -5.36 16.71 -11.06
N GLY A 366 -5.84 17.79 -10.45
CA GLY A 366 -5.06 18.99 -10.17
C GLY A 366 -4.73 19.09 -8.69
N VAL A 367 -3.46 19.17 -8.31
CA VAL A 367 -3.03 19.24 -6.91
C VAL A 367 -2.04 20.37 -6.72
N ARG A 368 -2.29 21.24 -5.72
CA ARG A 368 -1.38 22.35 -5.35
C ARG A 368 -0.51 21.95 -4.17
N LYS A 369 0.77 22.29 -4.28
CA LYS A 369 1.75 22.23 -3.20
C LYS A 369 2.52 23.57 -3.17
N GLU A 370 2.27 24.38 -2.15
CA GLU A 370 2.96 25.69 -2.03
C GLU A 370 2.95 26.49 -3.34
N TYR A 371 4.12 26.62 -3.99
CA TYR A 371 4.34 27.37 -5.24
C TYR A 371 4.28 26.50 -6.49
N ALA A 372 3.90 25.25 -6.38
CA ALA A 372 3.78 24.34 -7.50
C ALA A 372 2.34 23.85 -7.67
N PHE A 373 1.92 23.69 -8.91
CA PHE A 373 0.66 23.04 -9.27
C PHE A 373 0.96 21.83 -10.14
N THR A 374 0.49 20.67 -9.76
CA THR A 374 0.69 19.41 -10.52
C THR A 374 -0.61 18.95 -11.13
N LEU A 375 -0.63 18.78 -12.45
CA LEU A 375 -1.64 18.01 -13.16
C LEU A 375 -1.15 16.57 -13.27
N LEU A 376 -1.77 15.66 -12.54
CA LEU A 376 -1.48 14.23 -12.60
C LEU A 376 -2.45 13.57 -13.57
N LEU A 377 -1.94 12.83 -14.55
CA LEU A 377 -2.73 12.16 -15.57
C LEU A 377 -2.42 10.66 -15.60
N VAL A 378 -3.43 9.87 -15.94
CA VAL A 378 -3.26 8.46 -16.28
C VAL A 378 -4.00 8.13 -17.56
N ASN A 379 -3.45 7.26 -18.39
CA ASN A 379 -4.16 6.58 -19.46
C ASN A 379 -4.12 5.08 -19.15
N GLN A 380 -5.25 4.50 -18.70
CA GLN A 380 -5.30 3.16 -18.13
C GLN A 380 -6.56 2.42 -18.56
N ALA A 381 -6.42 1.18 -18.96
CA ALA A 381 -7.51 0.23 -19.14
C ALA A 381 -7.15 -1.12 -18.53
N MET A 382 -8.17 -1.89 -18.16
CA MET A 382 -8.00 -3.28 -17.73
C MET A 382 -7.47 -4.14 -18.89
N PRO A 383 -6.78 -5.28 -18.61
CA PRO A 383 -6.31 -6.18 -19.68
C PRO A 383 -7.40 -6.52 -20.67
N ARG A 384 -7.02 -6.71 -21.95
CA ARG A 384 -7.93 -7.04 -23.08
C ARG A 384 -8.97 -5.98 -23.43
N HIS A 385 -9.00 -4.82 -22.75
CA HIS A 385 -9.80 -3.68 -23.14
C HIS A 385 -9.01 -2.78 -24.11
N SER A 386 -9.74 -2.15 -25.03
CA SER A 386 -9.12 -1.23 -26.00
C SER A 386 -8.56 0.00 -25.30
N ILE A 387 -7.32 0.34 -25.63
CA ILE A 387 -6.64 1.54 -25.16
C ILE A 387 -5.75 2.08 -26.28
N TYR A 388 -5.74 3.38 -26.46
CA TYR A 388 -5.01 4.04 -27.54
C TYR A 388 -4.17 5.18 -26.97
N THR A 389 -3.22 5.66 -27.78
CA THR A 389 -2.53 6.91 -27.48
C THR A 389 -3.51 8.06 -27.62
N GLU A 390 -3.71 8.84 -26.57
CA GLU A 390 -4.62 9.95 -26.52
C GLU A 390 -3.87 11.29 -26.53
N LEU A 391 -4.28 12.20 -27.43
CA LEU A 391 -3.82 13.59 -27.36
C LEU A 391 -4.73 14.34 -26.37
N VAL A 392 -4.17 14.72 -25.23
CA VAL A 392 -4.86 15.41 -24.16
C VAL A 392 -4.57 16.90 -24.21
N GLU A 393 -5.62 17.71 -24.25
CA GLU A 393 -5.58 19.16 -24.08
C GLU A 393 -6.00 19.53 -22.66
N LEU A 394 -5.18 20.32 -22.00
CA LEU A 394 -5.38 20.72 -20.60
C LEU A 394 -5.48 22.25 -20.54
N THR A 395 -6.49 22.73 -19.81
CA THR A 395 -6.63 24.16 -19.49
C THR A 395 -6.57 24.34 -17.99
N LEU A 396 -5.60 25.11 -17.53
CA LEU A 396 -5.57 25.61 -16.15
C LEU A 396 -6.11 27.04 -16.18
N ALA A 397 -7.34 27.21 -15.77
CA ALA A 397 -8.04 28.48 -15.80
C ALA A 397 -7.79 29.31 -14.53
N LYS A 398 -7.85 30.63 -14.63
CA LYS A 398 -7.58 31.57 -13.53
C LYS A 398 -6.21 31.37 -12.89
N ALA A 399 -5.25 30.93 -13.69
CA ALA A 399 -3.86 30.76 -13.30
C ALA A 399 -3.04 31.99 -13.63
N SER A 400 -1.97 32.22 -12.85
CA SER A 400 -0.90 33.11 -13.26
C SER A 400 -0.02 32.46 -14.33
N GLU A 401 0.77 33.26 -15.02
CA GLU A 401 1.77 32.78 -15.97
C GLU A 401 2.83 31.96 -15.23
N PRO A 402 3.04 30.66 -15.55
CA PRO A 402 4.04 29.87 -14.86
C PRO A 402 5.46 30.29 -15.21
N LEU A 403 6.38 30.16 -14.27
CA LEU A 403 7.81 30.39 -14.48
C LEU A 403 8.43 29.28 -15.32
N ALA A 404 7.97 28.06 -15.14
CA ALA A 404 8.40 26.88 -15.86
C ALA A 404 7.32 25.79 -15.82
N VAL A 405 7.31 24.93 -16.82
CA VAL A 405 6.45 23.74 -16.87
C VAL A 405 7.27 22.53 -17.27
N PHE A 406 7.14 21.47 -16.50
CA PHE A 406 7.85 20.22 -16.72
C PHE A 406 6.89 19.04 -16.70
N VAL A 407 7.28 17.96 -17.36
CA VAL A 407 6.58 16.67 -17.29
C VAL A 407 7.55 15.57 -16.89
N GLU A 408 7.09 14.69 -16.00
CA GLU A 408 7.71 13.40 -15.67
C GLU A 408 6.75 12.29 -16.09
N ARG A 409 7.27 11.23 -16.72
CA ARG A 409 6.47 10.18 -17.34
C ARG A 409 6.82 8.80 -16.84
N ILE A 410 5.83 7.92 -16.83
CA ILE A 410 5.97 6.48 -16.63
C ILE A 410 5.17 5.82 -17.75
N ASP A 411 5.86 5.19 -18.69
CA ASP A 411 5.29 4.49 -19.83
C ASP A 411 6.33 3.50 -20.40
N ASP A 412 6.06 2.93 -21.57
CA ASP A 412 6.97 1.96 -22.19
C ASP A 412 8.39 2.48 -22.40
N ASP A 413 8.56 3.78 -22.62
CA ASP A 413 9.85 4.42 -22.92
C ASP A 413 10.45 5.16 -21.73
N HIS A 414 9.68 5.41 -20.66
CA HIS A 414 10.08 6.19 -19.51
C HIS A 414 9.88 5.42 -18.19
N ALA A 415 10.92 5.44 -17.34
CA ALA A 415 10.93 4.80 -16.01
C ALA A 415 10.56 3.31 -16.07
N ASN A 416 11.01 2.60 -17.11
CA ASN A 416 10.69 1.18 -17.38
C ASN A 416 11.95 0.30 -17.38
N PRO A 417 12.46 -0.12 -16.23
CA PRO A 417 13.65 -0.96 -16.14
C PRO A 417 13.43 -2.38 -16.66
N GLN A 418 12.19 -2.89 -16.68
CA GLN A 418 11.89 -4.21 -17.22
C GLN A 418 12.13 -4.26 -18.74
N LYS A 419 11.78 -3.21 -19.50
CA LYS A 419 12.11 -3.10 -20.91
C LYS A 419 13.64 -3.17 -21.14
N ARG A 420 14.39 -2.43 -20.33
CA ARG A 420 15.86 -2.44 -20.40
C ARG A 420 16.44 -3.82 -20.08
N TRP A 421 15.89 -4.54 -19.10
CA TRP A 421 16.28 -5.91 -18.79
C TRP A 421 16.03 -6.87 -19.98
N VAL A 422 14.91 -6.72 -20.70
CA VAL A 422 14.62 -7.48 -21.92
C VAL A 422 15.64 -7.19 -23.00
N GLU A 423 16.02 -5.92 -23.20
CA GLU A 423 17.06 -5.50 -24.17
C GLU A 423 18.43 -6.10 -23.85
N LEU A 424 18.74 -6.29 -22.55
CA LEU A 424 19.98 -6.94 -22.09
C LEU A 424 19.97 -8.48 -22.27
N GLY A 425 18.87 -9.05 -22.80
CA GLY A 425 18.73 -10.50 -23.03
C GLY A 425 18.19 -11.26 -21.82
N LYS A 426 17.53 -10.61 -20.89
CA LYS A 426 16.91 -11.17 -19.68
C LYS A 426 17.87 -12.01 -18.82
N PRO A 427 19.01 -11.46 -18.39
CA PRO A 427 19.93 -12.20 -17.53
C PRO A 427 19.28 -12.57 -16.20
N ASP A 428 19.43 -13.84 -15.78
CA ASP A 428 18.91 -14.35 -14.50
C ASP A 428 19.63 -13.70 -13.30
N TYR A 429 20.95 -13.49 -13.44
CA TYR A 429 21.78 -12.84 -12.44
C TYR A 429 22.46 -11.61 -13.04
N LEU A 430 22.28 -10.47 -12.38
CA LEU A 430 22.80 -9.19 -12.84
C LEU A 430 24.23 -8.95 -12.35
N SER A 431 25.10 -8.51 -13.24
CA SER A 431 26.36 -7.86 -12.86
C SER A 431 26.11 -6.49 -12.24
N ALA A 432 27.10 -5.93 -11.54
CA ALA A 432 26.99 -4.60 -10.97
C ALA A 432 26.71 -3.53 -12.03
N TYR A 433 27.29 -3.67 -13.23
CA TYR A 433 27.04 -2.76 -14.36
C TYR A 433 25.58 -2.84 -14.84
N GLU A 434 25.01 -4.04 -14.95
CA GLU A 434 23.62 -4.22 -15.36
C GLU A 434 22.65 -3.66 -14.31
N VAL A 435 22.93 -3.85 -13.01
CA VAL A 435 22.15 -3.25 -11.93
C VAL A 435 22.12 -1.73 -12.07
N GLU A 436 23.27 -1.08 -12.26
CA GLU A 436 23.33 0.37 -12.42
C GLU A 436 22.64 0.84 -13.72
N SER A 437 22.77 0.10 -14.82
CA SER A 437 22.04 0.39 -16.07
C SER A 437 20.53 0.33 -15.88
N LEU A 438 20.04 -0.67 -15.14
CA LEU A 438 18.61 -0.83 -14.84
C LEU A 438 18.09 0.23 -13.87
N LYS A 439 18.88 0.60 -12.85
CA LYS A 439 18.54 1.72 -11.97
C LYS A 439 18.40 3.01 -12.77
N ALA A 440 19.35 3.31 -13.65
CA ALA A 440 19.30 4.52 -14.50
C ALA A 440 18.06 4.53 -15.40
N SER A 441 17.66 3.38 -15.98
CA SER A 441 16.44 3.28 -16.81
C SER A 441 15.14 3.36 -16.03
N SER A 442 15.20 3.21 -14.71
CA SER A 442 14.05 3.35 -13.83
C SER A 442 13.82 4.77 -13.33
N GLU A 443 14.75 5.70 -13.55
CA GLU A 443 14.63 7.07 -13.02
C GLU A 443 13.54 7.88 -13.72
N LEU A 444 12.86 8.72 -12.94
CA LEU A 444 11.98 9.76 -13.47
C LEU A 444 12.84 10.87 -14.10
N VAL A 445 12.54 11.21 -15.34
CA VAL A 445 13.23 12.29 -16.07
C VAL A 445 12.31 13.50 -16.13
N LYS A 446 12.79 14.64 -15.64
CA LYS A 446 12.08 15.91 -15.69
C LYS A 446 12.36 16.57 -17.04
N GLU A 447 11.38 16.64 -17.91
CA GLU A 447 11.47 17.21 -19.25
C GLU A 447 10.67 18.51 -19.34
N PRO A 448 11.17 19.57 -20.01
CA PRO A 448 10.39 20.78 -20.25
C PRO A 448 9.19 20.46 -21.15
N LEU A 449 8.02 21.03 -20.82
CA LEU A 449 6.80 20.92 -21.60
C LEU A 449 6.40 22.29 -22.16
N GLU A 450 6.09 22.35 -23.46
CA GLU A 450 5.60 23.58 -24.10
C GLU A 450 4.22 23.96 -23.56
N TRP A 451 4.00 25.24 -23.35
CA TRP A 451 2.77 25.81 -22.83
C TRP A 451 2.47 27.17 -23.44
N LYS A 452 1.23 27.59 -23.38
CA LYS A 452 0.77 28.89 -23.83
C LYS A 452 -0.04 29.56 -22.72
N TYR A 453 0.22 30.83 -22.48
CA TYR A 453 -0.53 31.63 -21.52
C TYR A 453 -1.31 32.71 -22.25
N GLU A 454 -2.62 32.75 -22.01
CA GLU A 454 -3.51 33.76 -22.58
C GLU A 454 -4.64 34.10 -21.60
N GLN A 455 -4.81 35.37 -21.28
CA GLN A 455 -5.97 35.90 -20.51
C GLN A 455 -6.24 35.14 -19.19
N GLY A 456 -5.19 34.81 -18.43
CA GLY A 456 -5.31 34.10 -17.16
C GLY A 456 -5.51 32.59 -17.29
N ASN A 457 -5.24 32.03 -18.47
CA ASN A 457 -5.32 30.59 -18.67
C ASN A 457 -3.98 30.04 -19.20
N VAL A 458 -3.58 28.90 -18.67
CA VAL A 458 -2.45 28.10 -19.18
C VAL A 458 -3.01 26.94 -20.00
N TYR A 459 -2.54 26.82 -21.24
CA TYR A 459 -2.91 25.76 -22.17
C TYR A 459 -1.75 24.81 -22.38
N LEU A 460 -2.00 23.53 -22.22
CA LEU A 460 -1.01 22.47 -22.35
C LEU A 460 -1.53 21.37 -23.27
N LYS A 461 -0.62 20.69 -23.96
CA LYS A 461 -0.92 19.50 -24.75
C LYS A 461 0.06 18.40 -24.45
N LEU A 462 -0.45 17.19 -24.22
CA LEU A 462 0.37 16.03 -23.94
C LEU A 462 -0.17 14.80 -24.65
N SER A 463 0.72 14.03 -25.27
CA SER A 463 0.39 12.69 -25.77
C SER A 463 0.52 11.69 -24.64
N MET A 464 -0.56 10.97 -24.33
CA MET A 464 -0.64 9.95 -23.29
C MET A 464 -0.70 8.55 -23.96
N PRO A 465 0.42 7.81 -24.03
CA PRO A 465 0.39 6.45 -24.57
C PRO A 465 -0.45 5.50 -23.70
N PRO A 466 -0.80 4.30 -24.18
CA PRO A 466 -1.47 3.28 -23.39
C PRO A 466 -0.71 2.96 -22.10
N GLN A 467 -1.45 2.72 -21.01
CA GLN A 467 -0.92 2.27 -19.72
C GLN A 467 0.18 3.21 -19.16
N SER A 468 -0.08 4.51 -19.16
CA SER A 468 0.89 5.54 -18.77
C SER A 468 0.42 6.42 -17.62
N VAL A 469 1.41 7.02 -16.93
CA VAL A 469 1.24 8.10 -15.96
C VAL A 469 2.07 9.30 -16.41
N ALA A 470 1.54 10.50 -16.25
CA ALA A 470 2.28 11.74 -16.42
C ALA A 470 1.98 12.72 -15.28
N ALA A 471 3.01 13.32 -14.72
CA ALA A 471 2.90 14.43 -13.80
C ALA A 471 3.42 15.70 -14.48
N ILE A 472 2.54 16.66 -14.75
CA ILE A 472 2.90 17.97 -15.29
C ILE A 472 2.96 18.95 -14.13
N THR A 473 4.15 19.45 -13.81
CA THR A 473 4.37 20.41 -12.73
C THR A 473 4.58 21.80 -13.30
N LEU A 474 3.74 22.76 -12.86
CA LEU A 474 3.85 24.17 -13.14
C LEU A 474 4.46 24.87 -11.92
N GLU A 475 5.57 25.55 -12.09
CA GLU A 475 6.20 26.40 -11.07
C GLU A 475 5.56 27.80 -11.13
N LEU A 476 4.92 28.24 -10.04
CA LEU A 476 4.18 29.50 -9.95
C LEU A 476 5.01 30.58 -9.23
N ALA A 477 4.74 31.87 -9.51
CA ALA A 477 5.44 32.98 -8.86
C ALA A 477 4.97 33.13 -7.38
N MET A 478 5.89 33.54 -6.48
CA MET A 478 5.60 33.75 -5.05
C MET A 478 4.51 34.80 -4.77
N ALA A 479 4.28 35.74 -5.67
CA ALA A 479 3.30 36.81 -5.46
C ALA A 479 1.85 36.34 -5.46
N ASP A 480 1.56 35.22 -6.12
CA ASP A 480 0.17 34.75 -6.32
C ASP A 480 -0.37 33.96 -5.11
N VAL A 481 0.52 33.41 -4.29
CA VAL A 481 0.15 32.67 -3.07
C VAL A 481 -0.19 33.61 -1.90
N LEU A 482 0.38 34.83 -1.90
CA LEU A 482 0.15 35.81 -0.83
C LEU A 482 -1.16 36.60 -0.98
N SER A 483 -1.75 36.65 -2.18
CA SER A 483 -3.07 37.27 -2.39
C SER A 483 -4.21 36.49 -1.72
N ASP A 484 -4.15 35.17 -1.77
CA ASP A 484 -5.18 34.28 -1.19
C ASP A 484 -5.15 34.31 0.36
N VAL A 485 -3.95 34.43 0.98
CA VAL A 485 -3.79 34.48 2.45
C VAL A 485 -4.22 35.85 3.04
N SER A 486 -4.22 36.92 2.24
CA SER A 486 -4.60 38.26 2.69
C SER A 486 -6.10 38.48 2.71
N GLU A 487 -6.88 37.78 1.91
CA GLU A 487 -8.35 37.88 1.91
C GLU A 487 -9.02 37.06 3.04
N GLU A 488 -8.40 35.94 3.49
CA GLU A 488 -8.90 35.18 4.64
C GLU A 488 -8.71 35.88 5.99
N LYS A 489 -7.74 36.80 6.11
CA LYS A 489 -7.54 37.60 7.34
C LYS A 489 -8.36 38.86 7.42
N ALA A 490 -9.11 39.18 6.38
CA ALA A 490 -9.96 40.37 6.29
C ALA A 490 -11.48 40.10 6.44
N LYS A 491 -11.88 38.86 6.63
CA LYS A 491 -13.25 38.43 6.99
C LYS A 491 -13.25 37.86 8.43
#